data_0919f6703101aa4174745838f114572e
#
_entry.id   0919f6703101aa4174745838f114572e
#
_cell.length_a   1.000
_cell.length_b   1.000
_cell.length_c   1.000
_cell.angle_alpha   90.00
_cell.angle_beta   90.00
_cell.angle_gamma   90.00
#
_symmetry.space_group_name_H-M   'P 1'
#
loop_
_entity.id
_entity.type
_entity.pdbx_description
1 polymer ?
#
loop_
_entity_poly.entity_id
_entity_poly.type
_entity_poly.pdbx_seq_one_letter_code
_entity_poly.pdbx_strand_id
1 'polypeptide(L)'
;MTRKAAGPDAWRPVLLSGLVFPGLGQWTSGHPWRALAFGGSSVALLAAVLRRVMQETQRLMPEDPVAILDPALPFRLAAQIHRDNSSFFFWATLWIVAIWLASMADAWICGRSARA
;
A
#
# COMPACT_ATOMS: atom_id res chain seq x y z
N MET A 1 -23.37 20.62 1.38
CA MET A 1 -23.10 21.02 1.11
C MET A 1 -22.44 21.21 0.17
N THR A 2 -22.09 21.53 -0.08
CA THR A 2 -21.55 22.03 -0.78
C THR A 2 -21.13 21.40 -1.85
N ARG A 3 -21.59 21.57 -2.80
CA ARG A 3 -21.34 21.13 -3.91
C ARG A 3 -20.27 21.83 -4.47
N LYS A 4 -19.60 22.70 -3.88
CA LYS A 4 -18.57 23.34 -4.40
C LYS A 4 -17.62 22.35 -4.90
N ALA A 5 -17.61 21.19 -4.47
CA ALA A 5 -16.71 20.20 -4.91
C ALA A 5 -16.73 19.91 -6.38
N ALA A 6 -17.73 20.38 -7.04
CA ALA A 6 -17.85 20.09 -8.42
C ALA A 6 -16.73 20.71 -9.23
N GLY A 7 -16.12 21.71 -8.82
CA GLY A 7 -15.11 22.37 -9.59
C GLY A 7 -13.74 21.75 -9.51
N PRO A 8 -12.76 22.55 -9.22
CA PRO A 8 -11.37 22.11 -9.18
C PRO A 8 -11.05 21.18 -8.04
N ASP A 9 -11.99 20.97 -7.13
CA ASP A 9 -11.74 20.13 -5.97
C ASP A 9 -11.95 18.64 -6.25
N ALA A 10 -12.39 18.29 -7.43
CA ALA A 10 -12.67 16.88 -7.75
C ALA A 10 -11.41 16.03 -7.76
N TRP A 11 -10.26 16.63 -7.92
CA TRP A 11 -8.99 15.90 -7.95
C TRP A 11 -8.46 15.58 -6.57
N ARG A 12 -8.96 16.22 -5.54
CA ARG A 12 -8.48 16.00 -4.17
C ARG A 12 -8.61 14.57 -3.71
N PRO A 13 -9.76 13.89 -3.88
CA PRO A 13 -9.86 12.50 -3.47
C PRO A 13 -8.89 11.61 -4.22
N VAL A 14 -8.63 11.92 -5.50
CA VAL A 14 -7.70 11.15 -6.30
C VAL A 14 -6.28 11.28 -5.75
N LEU A 15 -5.87 12.50 -5.44
CA LEU A 15 -4.55 12.75 -4.87
C LEU A 15 -4.41 12.10 -3.50
N LEU A 16 -5.43 12.19 -2.67
CA LEU A 16 -5.38 11.59 -1.34
C LEU A 16 -5.21 10.08 -1.44
N SER A 17 -5.95 9.44 -2.34
CA SER A 17 -5.81 8.00 -2.55
C SER A 17 -4.43 7.63 -3.07
N GLY A 18 -3.90 8.41 -3.99
CA GLY A 18 -2.63 8.09 -4.63
C GLY A 18 -1.42 8.45 -3.80
N LEU A 19 -1.49 9.58 -3.07
CA LEU A 19 -0.32 10.10 -2.38
C LEU A 19 -0.23 9.71 -0.92
N VAL A 20 -1.35 9.50 -0.26
CA VAL A 20 -1.37 9.26 1.16
C VAL A 20 -1.69 7.81 1.47
N PHE A 21 -2.87 7.36 1.11
CA PHE A 21 -3.27 6.01 1.47
C PHE A 21 -4.45 5.61 0.59
N PRO A 22 -4.43 4.41 0.02
CA PRO A 22 -5.57 3.93 -0.76
C PRO A 22 -6.82 3.88 0.11
N GLY A 23 -7.89 4.44 -0.37
CA GLY A 23 -9.16 4.46 0.34
C GLY A 23 -9.50 5.80 0.96
N LEU A 24 -8.51 6.67 1.23
CA LEU A 24 -8.82 7.99 1.80
C LEU A 24 -9.66 8.82 0.86
N GLY A 25 -9.44 8.68 -0.43
CA GLY A 25 -10.24 9.41 -1.41
C GLY A 25 -11.71 9.03 -1.33
N GLN A 26 -12.00 7.74 -1.16
CA GLN A 26 -13.37 7.27 -1.03
C GLN A 26 -13.99 7.72 0.28
N TRP A 27 -13.19 7.79 1.35
CA TRP A 27 -13.68 8.26 2.64
C TRP A 27 -14.11 9.72 2.54
N THR A 28 -13.24 10.55 1.96
CA THR A 28 -13.54 11.98 1.82
C THR A 28 -14.68 12.24 0.84
N SER A 29 -14.94 11.30 -0.06
CA SER A 29 -16.03 11.41 -1.03
C SER A 29 -17.37 10.91 -0.48
N GLY A 30 -17.41 10.51 0.78
CA GLY A 30 -18.65 10.05 1.38
C GLY A 30 -18.95 8.57 1.11
N HIS A 31 -17.94 7.79 0.80
CA HIS A 31 -18.11 6.37 0.54
C HIS A 31 -17.25 5.55 1.51
N PRO A 32 -17.64 5.52 2.81
CA PRO A 32 -16.82 4.84 3.81
C PRO A 32 -16.69 3.33 3.57
N TRP A 33 -17.68 2.73 2.95
CA TRP A 33 -17.61 1.30 2.62
C TRP A 33 -16.47 1.01 1.67
N ARG A 34 -16.32 1.85 0.63
CA ARG A 34 -15.24 1.69 -0.32
C ARG A 34 -13.89 2.00 0.31
N ALA A 35 -13.85 3.02 1.17
CA ALA A 35 -12.64 3.34 1.91
C ALA A 35 -12.20 2.16 2.77
N LEU A 36 -13.13 1.49 3.41
CA LEU A 36 -12.86 0.33 4.23
C LEU A 36 -12.32 -0.83 3.37
N ALA A 37 -12.94 -1.06 2.20
CA ALA A 37 -12.51 -2.12 1.31
C ALA A 37 -11.08 -1.90 0.80
N PHE A 38 -10.79 -0.73 0.26
CA PHE A 38 -9.47 -0.44 -0.28
C PHE A 38 -8.42 -0.33 0.82
N GLY A 39 -8.75 0.36 1.91
CA GLY A 39 -7.84 0.49 3.03
C GLY A 39 -7.57 -0.83 3.72
N GLY A 40 -8.61 -1.61 3.95
CA GLY A 40 -8.49 -2.93 4.56
C GLY A 40 -7.64 -3.87 3.71
N SER A 41 -7.83 -3.85 2.39
CA SER A 41 -7.02 -4.66 1.47
C SER A 41 -5.55 -4.25 1.53
N SER A 42 -5.27 -2.96 1.57
CA SER A 42 -3.91 -2.45 1.65
C SER A 42 -3.24 -2.85 2.95
N VAL A 43 -3.96 -2.73 4.07
CA VAL A 43 -3.43 -3.11 5.38
C VAL A 43 -3.18 -4.61 5.44
N ALA A 44 -4.10 -5.42 4.92
CA ALA A 44 -3.92 -6.87 4.89
C ALA A 44 -2.70 -7.28 4.08
N LEU A 45 -2.51 -6.65 2.93
CA LEU A 45 -1.36 -6.93 2.07
C LEU A 45 -0.06 -6.50 2.76
N LEU A 46 -0.05 -5.33 3.38
CA LEU A 46 1.11 -4.85 4.12
C LEU A 46 1.46 -5.79 5.27
N ALA A 47 0.44 -6.25 6.00
CA ALA A 47 0.65 -7.20 7.08
C ALA A 47 1.24 -8.52 6.56
N ALA A 48 0.78 -8.99 5.40
CA ALA A 48 1.31 -10.20 4.79
C ALA A 48 2.78 -10.03 4.41
N VAL A 49 3.14 -8.87 3.83
CA VAL A 49 4.52 -8.58 3.46
C VAL A 49 5.40 -8.50 4.70
N LEU A 50 4.95 -7.80 5.74
CA LEU A 50 5.71 -7.69 6.99
C LEU A 50 5.92 -9.05 7.63
N ARG A 51 4.86 -9.86 7.68
CA ARG A 51 4.97 -11.21 8.23
C ARG A 51 6.01 -12.04 7.47
N ARG A 52 5.98 -11.95 6.14
CA ARG A 52 6.94 -12.70 5.32
C ARG A 52 8.36 -12.24 5.59
N VAL A 53 8.57 -10.93 5.60
CA VAL A 53 9.90 -10.36 5.87
C VAL A 53 10.40 -10.77 7.26
N MET A 54 9.54 -10.73 8.26
CA MET A 54 9.92 -11.14 9.62
C MET A 54 10.28 -12.61 9.69
N GLN A 55 9.50 -13.48 9.05
CA GLN A 55 9.79 -14.92 9.02
C GLN A 55 11.13 -15.19 8.34
N GLU A 56 11.38 -14.55 7.20
CA GLU A 56 12.64 -14.73 6.49
C GLU A 56 13.81 -14.17 7.26
N THR A 57 13.63 -13.04 7.92
CA THR A 57 14.69 -12.46 8.76
C THR A 57 15.06 -13.41 9.89
N GLN A 58 14.07 -14.00 10.56
CA GLN A 58 14.34 -14.97 11.62
C GLN A 58 15.05 -16.20 11.09
N ARG A 59 14.64 -16.67 9.91
CA ARG A 59 15.23 -17.86 9.29
C ARG A 59 16.70 -17.63 8.92
N LEU A 60 17.03 -16.43 8.47
CA LEU A 60 18.35 -16.10 7.97
C LEU A 60 19.27 -15.46 9.01
N MET A 61 18.75 -15.20 10.21
CA MET A 61 19.53 -14.55 11.25
C MET A 61 20.70 -15.44 11.66
N PRO A 62 21.93 -14.90 11.70
CA PRO A 62 23.09 -15.68 12.13
C PRO A 62 22.99 -16.07 13.60
N GLU A 63 23.48 -17.25 13.91
CA GLU A 63 23.54 -17.68 15.30
C GLU A 63 24.76 -17.10 16.04
N ASP A 64 25.77 -16.69 15.29
CA ASP A 64 26.99 -16.13 15.84
C ASP A 64 26.74 -14.67 16.27
N PRO A 65 26.91 -14.33 17.57
CA PRO A 65 26.71 -12.96 18.04
C PRO A 65 27.59 -11.94 17.34
N VAL A 66 28.79 -12.32 16.92
CA VAL A 66 29.70 -11.40 16.25
C VAL A 66 29.18 -11.04 14.86
N ALA A 67 28.57 -12.00 14.17
CA ALA A 67 28.00 -11.76 12.85
C ALA A 67 26.85 -10.78 12.92
N ILE A 68 26.11 -10.75 14.02
CA ILE A 68 24.99 -9.84 14.21
C ILE A 68 25.46 -8.39 14.27
N LEU A 69 26.69 -8.16 14.71
CA LEU A 69 27.24 -6.81 14.83
C LEU A 69 27.79 -6.25 13.51
N ASP A 70 27.80 -7.06 12.45
CA ASP A 70 28.30 -6.62 11.15
C ASP A 70 27.37 -5.53 10.58
N PRO A 71 27.88 -4.32 10.28
CA PRO A 71 27.05 -3.23 9.74
C PRO A 71 26.47 -3.55 8.38
N ALA A 72 27.05 -4.48 7.62
CA ALA A 72 26.54 -4.89 6.32
C ALA A 72 25.43 -5.94 6.40
N LEU A 73 25.18 -6.50 7.59
CA LEU A 73 24.19 -7.57 7.76
C LEU A 73 22.78 -7.18 7.29
N PRO A 74 22.23 -6.01 7.67
CA PRO A 74 20.89 -5.64 7.23
C PRO A 74 20.76 -5.61 5.71
N PHE A 75 21.79 -5.10 5.04
CA PHE A 75 21.79 -5.01 3.59
C PHE A 75 21.88 -6.38 2.92
N ARG A 76 22.70 -7.26 3.48
CA ARG A 76 22.81 -8.62 2.96
C ARG A 76 21.53 -9.42 3.17
N LEU A 77 20.92 -9.28 4.34
CA LEU A 77 19.64 -9.94 4.62
C LEU A 77 18.56 -9.43 3.68
N ALA A 78 18.47 -8.12 3.50
CA ALA A 78 17.48 -7.56 2.61
C ALA A 78 17.65 -8.06 1.17
N ALA A 79 18.89 -8.10 0.68
CA ALA A 79 19.17 -8.58 -0.67
C ALA A 79 18.84 -10.06 -0.81
N GLN A 80 19.15 -10.86 0.20
CA GLN A 80 18.88 -12.29 0.16
C GLN A 80 17.38 -12.58 0.24
N ILE A 81 16.67 -11.90 1.13
CA ILE A 81 15.22 -12.03 1.25
C ILE A 81 14.56 -11.67 -0.08
N HIS A 82 15.01 -10.60 -0.70
CA HIS A 82 14.46 -10.18 -1.98
C HIS A 82 14.70 -11.24 -3.06
N ARG A 83 15.91 -11.80 -3.13
CA ARG A 83 16.21 -12.84 -4.11
C ARG A 83 15.41 -14.10 -3.88
N ASP A 84 15.33 -14.55 -2.62
CA ASP A 84 14.65 -15.79 -2.28
C ASP A 84 13.14 -15.69 -2.43
N ASN A 85 12.62 -14.49 -2.34
CA ASN A 85 11.18 -14.24 -2.39
C ASN A 85 10.80 -13.29 -3.54
N SER A 86 11.58 -13.30 -4.63
CA SER A 86 11.33 -12.35 -5.72
C SER A 86 9.95 -12.48 -6.31
N SER A 87 9.43 -13.70 -6.47
CA SER A 87 8.08 -13.91 -6.97
C SER A 87 7.04 -13.33 -6.03
N PHE A 88 7.21 -13.56 -4.72
CA PHE A 88 6.28 -13.03 -3.72
C PHE A 88 6.26 -11.51 -3.77
N PHE A 89 7.44 -10.87 -3.78
CA PHE A 89 7.51 -9.42 -3.80
C PHE A 89 7.01 -8.84 -5.12
N PHE A 90 7.26 -9.53 -6.23
CA PHE A 90 6.74 -9.11 -7.52
C PHE A 90 5.21 -9.08 -7.51
N TRP A 91 4.57 -10.16 -7.05
CA TRP A 91 3.11 -10.22 -6.98
C TRP A 91 2.55 -9.24 -5.95
N ALA A 92 3.23 -9.07 -4.81
CA ALA A 92 2.81 -8.11 -3.81
C ALA A 92 2.85 -6.68 -4.37
N THR A 93 3.90 -6.35 -5.12
CA THR A 93 4.03 -5.04 -5.76
C THR A 93 2.93 -4.83 -6.80
N LEU A 94 2.65 -5.86 -7.62
CA LEU A 94 1.56 -5.78 -8.59
C LEU A 94 0.22 -5.54 -7.91
N TRP A 95 -0.05 -6.24 -6.81
CA TRP A 95 -1.29 -6.05 -6.08
C TRP A 95 -1.42 -4.66 -5.47
N ILE A 96 -0.32 -4.15 -4.89
CA ILE A 96 -0.31 -2.80 -4.33
C ILE A 96 -0.59 -1.78 -5.42
N VAL A 97 0.09 -1.88 -6.56
CA VAL A 97 -0.12 -0.97 -7.68
C VAL A 97 -1.54 -1.08 -8.21
N ALA A 98 -2.04 -2.31 -8.35
CA ALA A 98 -3.41 -2.52 -8.83
C ALA A 98 -4.44 -1.92 -7.87
N ILE A 99 -4.25 -2.08 -6.56
CA ILE A 99 -5.14 -1.51 -5.56
C ILE A 99 -5.08 0.02 -5.62
N TRP A 100 -3.90 0.59 -5.75
CA TRP A 100 -3.77 2.04 -5.85
C TRP A 100 -4.43 2.59 -7.10
N LEU A 101 -4.17 1.98 -8.25
CA LEU A 101 -4.78 2.42 -9.50
C LEU A 101 -6.29 2.29 -9.45
N ALA A 102 -6.79 1.18 -8.93
CA ALA A 102 -8.23 0.98 -8.78
C ALA A 102 -8.83 2.02 -7.82
N SER A 103 -8.14 2.31 -6.72
CA SER A 103 -8.59 3.29 -5.75
C SER A 103 -8.64 4.69 -6.35
N MET A 104 -7.60 5.06 -7.10
CA MET A 104 -7.57 6.35 -7.77
C MET A 104 -8.66 6.48 -8.83
N ALA A 105 -8.84 5.42 -9.63
CA ALA A 105 -9.88 5.41 -10.65
C ALA A 105 -11.27 5.49 -10.02
N ASP A 106 -11.50 4.76 -8.93
CA ASP A 106 -12.78 4.79 -8.24
C ASP A 106 -13.04 6.17 -7.63
N ALA A 107 -12.03 6.78 -7.04
CA ALA A 107 -12.16 8.13 -6.49
C ALA A 107 -12.46 9.15 -7.59
N TRP A 108 -11.84 8.98 -8.74
CA TRP A 108 -12.10 9.85 -9.90
C TRP A 108 -13.53 9.71 -10.38
N ILE A 109 -14.00 8.46 -10.53
CA ILE A 109 -15.36 8.19 -10.97
C ILE A 109 -16.37 8.74 -9.96
N CYS A 110 -16.14 8.52 -8.68
CA CYS A 110 -17.02 9.06 -7.65
C CYS A 110 -17.04 10.58 -7.65
N GLY A 111 -15.88 11.19 -7.87
CA GLY A 111 -15.80 12.64 -7.96
C GLY A 111 -16.56 13.18 -9.16
N ARG A 112 -16.49 12.49 -10.29
CA ARG A 112 -17.23 12.89 -11.48
C ARG A 112 -18.72 12.71 -11.31
N SER A 113 -19.13 11.63 -10.66
CA SER A 113 -20.55 11.40 -10.41
C SER A 113 -21.12 12.46 -9.50
N ALA A 114 -20.35 12.94 -8.56
CA ALA A 114 -20.80 14.00 -7.67
C ALA A 114 -21.09 15.31 -8.41
N ARG A 115 -20.47 15.49 -9.57
CA ARG A 115 -20.70 16.69 -10.35
C ARG A 115 -21.98 16.60 -11.15
N ALA A 116 -22.34 15.42 -11.54
CA ALA A 116 -23.56 15.22 -12.31
C ALA A 116 -24.79 15.36 -11.44
#